data_cfb60f1d6864cc50051b97f92eb1c077
#
_entry.id   cfb60f1d6864cc50051b97f92eb1c077
#
_cell.length_a   1.000
_cell.length_b   1.000
_cell.length_c   1.000
_cell.angle_alpha   90.00
_cell.angle_beta   90.00
_cell.angle_gamma   90.00
#
_symmetry.space_group_name_H-M   'P 1'
#
loop_
_entity.id
_entity.type
_entity.pdbx_description
1 polymer ?
#
loop_
_entity_poly.entity_id
_entity_poly.type
_entity_poly.pdbx_seq_one_letter_code
_entity_poly.pdbx_strand_id
1 'polypeptide(L)'
;MTSPFDINRPGGVGGDPVALLLPLTGRASVLGQALLDAAQMALFEIGDEGFTFLVYDTQGTAAGAEDAARLAISDGAAFILGPLFGQSAQAVKPIAATVGVNVVSFSNNDAVSGEGVNVFGLLPDEQIHRIIAHAAAERHSRIGLLAPVGIYGDRVTDAAIVAAQQAGLEITKVGRYELGEDLSDTIRVFAEYNSRRSSLAYQRKQLAGRSDEIAKQTMRRLEGLETLGDPPYDALLVPEGGAAIRNIAPLLAFYDIDPKRVQLLGTAAWDDDASLGDEPALVGARYAAPSPILRHGFDQRFKQFFKYAPPRLASLAYDATLLAVSLRTAGETADFSAEALADAAGFAGVDGIFRFLANGQNQRGLAILEVRESGPEVLVAAPESFAGL
;
A
#
# COMPACT_ATOMS: atom_id res chain seq x y z
N MET A 1 -8.49 13.34 30.43
CA MET A 1 -7.97 14.63 29.99
C MET A 1 -8.79 14.99 28.76
N THR A 2 -9.65 15.99 28.85
CA THR A 2 -10.44 16.49 27.71
C THR A 2 -9.48 17.04 26.67
N SER A 3 -9.65 16.58 25.40
CA SER A 3 -8.94 17.15 24.24
C SER A 3 -9.13 18.68 24.23
N PRO A 4 -8.08 19.46 23.93
CA PRO A 4 -8.21 20.92 23.87
C PRO A 4 -9.12 21.41 22.72
N PHE A 5 -9.63 20.49 21.89
CA PHE A 5 -10.50 20.78 20.77
C PHE A 5 -11.85 20.11 20.98
N ASP A 6 -12.84 20.88 21.39
CA ASP A 6 -14.25 20.47 21.43
C ASP A 6 -14.82 20.57 20.00
N ILE A 7 -14.66 19.47 19.24
CA ILE A 7 -15.11 19.36 17.85
C ILE A 7 -16.61 19.06 17.73
N ASN A 8 -17.30 18.85 18.84
CA ASN A 8 -18.75 18.67 18.91
C ASN A 8 -19.49 19.97 19.27
N ARG A 9 -19.13 21.10 18.68
CA ARG A 9 -20.00 22.29 18.80
C ARG A 9 -21.14 22.19 17.80
N PRO A 10 -22.39 21.97 18.24
CA PRO A 10 -23.56 22.16 17.39
C PRO A 10 -23.74 23.67 17.18
N GLY A 11 -23.65 24.11 15.93
CA GLY A 11 -24.14 25.45 15.58
C GLY A 11 -23.13 26.45 15.09
N GLY A 12 -22.34 26.12 14.06
CA GLY A 12 -21.80 27.10 13.10
C GLY A 12 -22.83 27.29 11.98
N VAL A 13 -23.40 28.45 11.87
CA VAL A 13 -24.33 28.83 10.79
C VAL A 13 -23.55 28.78 9.47
N GLY A 14 -23.84 27.81 8.56
CA GLY A 14 -23.54 27.94 7.15
C GLY A 14 -22.57 26.97 6.51
N GLY A 15 -22.53 25.68 6.86
CA GLY A 15 -21.77 24.68 6.08
C GLY A 15 -22.38 23.29 6.17
N ASP A 16 -22.28 22.52 5.08
CA ASP A 16 -22.73 21.13 5.05
C ASP A 16 -21.84 20.28 5.98
N PRO A 17 -22.41 19.60 7.02
CA PRO A 17 -21.63 18.85 7.98
C PRO A 17 -20.91 17.67 7.33
N VAL A 18 -19.66 17.43 7.71
CA VAL A 18 -18.88 16.27 7.29
C VAL A 18 -18.76 15.29 8.45
N ALA A 19 -19.19 14.05 8.27
CA ALA A 19 -19.04 13.02 9.28
C ALA A 19 -17.68 12.33 9.16
N LEU A 20 -17.06 12.05 10.31
CA LEU A 20 -15.81 11.30 10.40
C LEU A 20 -16.07 10.00 11.19
N LEU A 21 -16.10 8.87 10.48
CA LEU A 21 -16.40 7.55 11.01
C LEU A 21 -15.12 6.78 11.29
N LEU A 22 -14.72 6.66 12.55
CA LEU A 22 -13.43 6.07 12.96
C LEU A 22 -13.60 5.00 14.05
N PRO A 23 -12.70 4.01 14.13
CA PRO A 23 -12.71 3.02 15.21
C PRO A 23 -12.06 3.61 16.48
N LEU A 24 -12.79 4.45 17.21
CA LEU A 24 -12.27 5.14 18.41
C LEU A 24 -12.22 4.24 19.63
N THR A 25 -12.97 3.13 19.62
CA THR A 25 -12.89 2.06 20.62
C THR A 25 -12.57 0.71 19.99
N GLY A 26 -12.36 -0.33 20.81
CA GLY A 26 -12.01 -1.66 20.33
C GLY A 26 -10.53 -1.83 19.97
N ARG A 27 -10.20 -2.87 19.20
CA ARG A 27 -8.82 -3.27 18.92
C ARG A 27 -8.03 -2.26 18.09
N ALA A 28 -8.70 -1.44 17.31
CA ALA A 28 -8.09 -0.47 16.41
C ALA A 28 -8.13 0.96 16.97
N SER A 29 -8.48 1.15 18.25
CA SER A 29 -8.65 2.47 18.85
C SER A 29 -7.42 3.36 18.76
N VAL A 30 -6.21 2.80 18.88
CA VAL A 30 -4.96 3.56 18.75
C VAL A 30 -4.83 4.14 17.33
N LEU A 31 -5.14 3.34 16.32
CA LEU A 31 -5.13 3.82 14.93
C LEU A 31 -6.28 4.80 14.66
N GLY A 32 -7.48 4.52 15.20
CA GLY A 32 -8.62 5.42 15.10
C GLY A 32 -8.33 6.80 15.70
N GLN A 33 -7.68 6.84 16.86
CA GLN A 33 -7.25 8.10 17.48
C GLN A 33 -6.23 8.84 16.62
N ALA A 34 -5.24 8.13 16.04
CA ALA A 34 -4.25 8.76 15.17
C ALA A 34 -4.86 9.33 13.87
N LEU A 35 -5.88 8.68 13.32
CA LEU A 35 -6.67 9.21 12.20
C LEU A 35 -7.43 10.47 12.60
N LEU A 36 -8.06 10.48 13.78
CA LEU A 36 -8.73 11.66 14.31
C LEU A 36 -7.77 12.83 14.53
N ASP A 37 -6.61 12.56 15.14
CA ASP A 37 -5.56 13.55 15.37
C ASP A 37 -5.07 14.15 14.04
N ALA A 38 -4.88 13.33 13.01
CA ALA A 38 -4.49 13.78 11.68
C ALA A 38 -5.55 14.68 11.01
N ALA A 39 -6.82 14.30 11.11
CA ALA A 39 -7.93 15.12 10.61
C ALA A 39 -8.03 16.48 11.33
N GLN A 40 -7.84 16.48 12.66
CA GLN A 40 -7.82 17.71 13.47
C GLN A 40 -6.64 18.61 13.09
N MET A 41 -5.44 18.01 12.85
CA MET A 41 -4.28 18.76 12.43
C MET A 41 -4.51 19.45 11.07
N ALA A 42 -5.14 18.75 10.12
CA ALA A 42 -5.49 19.33 8.82
C ALA A 42 -6.43 20.55 8.99
N LEU A 43 -7.49 20.43 9.78
CA LEU A 43 -8.40 21.56 10.04
C LEU A 43 -7.70 22.73 10.70
N PHE A 44 -6.84 22.46 11.68
CA PHE A 44 -6.08 23.51 12.35
C PHE A 44 -5.14 24.26 11.39
N GLU A 45 -4.47 23.54 10.50
CA GLU A 45 -3.55 24.14 9.52
C GLU A 45 -4.27 24.95 8.44
N ILE A 46 -5.48 24.55 8.04
CA ILE A 46 -6.30 25.29 7.08
C ILE A 46 -6.89 26.57 7.70
N GLY A 47 -7.23 26.54 8.98
CA GLY A 47 -7.84 27.68 9.69
C GLY A 47 -9.26 28.00 9.24
N ASP A 48 -10.01 27.06 8.67
CA ASP A 48 -11.41 27.26 8.27
C ASP A 48 -12.34 27.10 9.48
N GLU A 49 -12.72 28.20 10.11
CA GLU A 49 -13.63 28.23 11.26
C GLU A 49 -15.06 27.77 10.89
N GLY A 50 -15.41 27.74 9.62
CA GLY A 50 -16.72 27.29 9.13
C GLY A 50 -16.83 25.79 8.90
N PHE A 51 -15.74 25.04 9.06
CA PHE A 51 -15.71 23.60 8.86
C PHE A 51 -15.89 22.86 10.21
N THR A 52 -16.82 21.92 10.28
CA THR A 52 -17.08 21.16 11.49
C THR A 52 -17.19 19.67 11.17
N PHE A 53 -16.44 18.85 11.92
CA PHE A 53 -16.63 17.40 11.89
C PHE A 53 -17.69 16.96 12.88
N LEU A 54 -18.53 16.02 12.43
CA LEU A 54 -19.33 15.15 13.26
C LEU A 54 -18.59 13.82 13.44
N VAL A 55 -18.08 13.55 14.62
CA VAL A 55 -17.20 12.38 14.87
C VAL A 55 -18.00 11.25 15.49
N TYR A 56 -17.94 10.06 14.88
CA TYR A 56 -18.65 8.86 15.31
C TYR A 56 -17.73 7.67 15.45
N ASP A 57 -17.93 6.89 16.51
CA ASP A 57 -17.18 5.68 16.79
C ASP A 57 -17.78 4.47 16.06
N THR A 58 -17.03 3.87 15.17
CA THR A 58 -17.40 2.62 14.46
C THR A 58 -17.09 1.36 15.27
N GLN A 59 -16.40 1.49 16.41
CA GLN A 59 -15.92 0.37 17.24
C GLN A 59 -15.03 -0.64 16.45
N GLY A 60 -14.66 -0.30 15.21
CA GLY A 60 -13.93 -1.19 14.29
C GLY A 60 -14.78 -2.37 13.79
N THR A 61 -16.10 -2.28 13.85
CA THR A 61 -17.04 -3.35 13.48
C THR A 61 -18.01 -2.89 12.38
N ALA A 62 -18.60 -3.84 11.65
CA ALA A 62 -19.62 -3.57 10.65
C ALA A 62 -20.88 -2.96 11.32
N ALA A 63 -21.35 -3.53 12.44
CA ALA A 63 -22.53 -3.04 13.16
C ALA A 63 -22.31 -1.63 13.74
N GLY A 64 -21.16 -1.38 14.38
CA GLY A 64 -20.85 -0.05 14.89
C GLY A 64 -20.73 1.00 13.79
N ALA A 65 -20.20 0.63 12.61
CA ALA A 65 -20.15 1.52 11.46
C ALA A 65 -21.55 1.81 10.88
N GLU A 66 -22.44 0.82 10.86
CA GLU A 66 -23.84 0.99 10.47
C GLU A 66 -24.56 1.99 11.39
N ASP A 67 -24.45 1.80 12.71
CA ASP A 67 -25.05 2.70 13.70
C ASP A 67 -24.47 4.11 13.57
N ALA A 68 -23.14 4.24 13.43
CA ALA A 68 -22.45 5.51 13.24
C ALA A 68 -22.93 6.24 11.97
N ALA A 69 -23.11 5.55 10.85
CA ALA A 69 -23.59 6.14 9.61
C ALA A 69 -25.04 6.62 9.72
N ARG A 70 -25.92 5.85 10.38
CA ARG A 70 -27.32 6.25 10.62
C ARG A 70 -27.39 7.51 11.47
N LEU A 71 -26.59 7.59 12.53
CA LEU A 71 -26.52 8.79 13.38
C LEU A 71 -25.98 9.97 12.59
N ALA A 72 -24.88 9.81 11.86
CA ALA A 72 -24.29 10.87 11.06
C ALA A 72 -25.29 11.49 10.07
N ILE A 73 -26.04 10.64 9.35
CA ILE A 73 -27.06 11.06 8.39
C ILE A 73 -28.25 11.73 9.12
N SER A 74 -28.67 11.21 10.29
CA SER A 74 -29.71 11.84 11.11
C SER A 74 -29.30 13.22 11.58
N ASP A 75 -28.03 13.43 11.88
CA ASP A 75 -27.47 14.72 12.32
C ASP A 75 -27.12 15.64 11.11
N GLY A 76 -27.50 15.23 9.88
CA GLY A 76 -27.44 16.06 8.69
C GLY A 76 -26.11 16.00 7.93
N ALA A 77 -25.29 14.96 8.14
CA ALA A 77 -24.03 14.81 7.39
C ALA A 77 -24.28 14.76 5.88
N ALA A 78 -23.63 15.67 5.15
CA ALA A 78 -23.68 15.76 3.70
C ALA A 78 -22.56 14.93 3.02
N PHE A 79 -21.53 14.57 3.78
CA PHE A 79 -20.36 13.80 3.32
C PHE A 79 -19.80 12.97 4.46
N ILE A 80 -19.26 11.78 4.13
CA ILE A 80 -18.71 10.86 5.12
C ILE A 80 -17.25 10.56 4.78
N LEU A 81 -16.32 10.79 5.71
CA LEU A 81 -14.93 10.36 5.71
C LEU A 81 -14.76 9.13 6.62
N GLY A 82 -14.10 8.10 6.10
CA GLY A 82 -14.14 6.78 6.72
C GLY A 82 -15.30 5.95 6.16
N PRO A 83 -15.56 4.76 6.71
CA PRO A 83 -14.81 4.09 7.77
C PRO A 83 -13.47 3.49 7.32
N LEU A 84 -12.70 2.97 8.29
CA LEU A 84 -11.35 2.41 8.03
C LEU A 84 -11.40 1.01 7.39
N PHE A 85 -12.27 0.14 7.85
CA PHE A 85 -12.28 -1.27 7.43
C PHE A 85 -13.26 -1.55 6.30
N GLY A 86 -12.89 -2.47 5.39
CA GLY A 86 -13.75 -2.87 4.27
C GLY A 86 -15.11 -3.42 4.70
N GLN A 87 -15.19 -4.21 5.77
CA GLN A 87 -16.46 -4.69 6.31
C GLN A 87 -17.34 -3.56 6.83
N SER A 88 -16.72 -2.54 7.44
CA SER A 88 -17.43 -1.34 7.89
C SER A 88 -17.91 -0.51 6.71
N ALA A 89 -17.11 -0.34 5.68
CA ALA A 89 -17.51 0.35 4.44
C ALA A 89 -18.66 -0.38 3.73
N GLN A 90 -18.62 -1.70 3.69
CA GLN A 90 -19.69 -2.52 3.13
C GLN A 90 -21.02 -2.33 3.88
N ALA A 91 -20.97 -2.15 5.21
CA ALA A 91 -22.16 -1.91 6.03
C ALA A 91 -22.72 -0.47 5.87
N VAL A 92 -21.84 0.52 5.71
CA VAL A 92 -22.22 1.94 5.50
C VAL A 92 -22.82 2.17 4.11
N LYS A 93 -22.32 1.48 3.08
CA LYS A 93 -22.67 1.68 1.68
C LYS A 93 -24.19 1.78 1.41
N PRO A 94 -25.06 0.80 1.77
CA PRO A 94 -26.48 0.86 1.48
C PRO A 94 -27.19 2.01 2.22
N ILE A 95 -26.69 2.41 3.38
CA ILE A 95 -27.28 3.48 4.19
C ILE A 95 -27.02 4.83 3.53
N ALA A 96 -25.77 5.10 3.17
CA ALA A 96 -25.36 6.33 2.50
C ALA A 96 -26.02 6.46 1.11
N ALA A 97 -26.07 5.38 0.34
CA ALA A 97 -26.71 5.33 -0.98
C ALA A 97 -28.20 5.69 -0.94
N THR A 98 -28.93 5.28 0.09
CA THR A 98 -30.38 5.56 0.24
C THR A 98 -30.69 7.07 0.26
N VAL A 99 -29.76 7.89 0.77
CA VAL A 99 -29.92 9.34 0.91
C VAL A 99 -29.00 10.13 -0.04
N GLY A 100 -28.21 9.46 -0.87
CA GLY A 100 -27.30 10.10 -1.82
C GLY A 100 -26.07 10.75 -1.19
N VAL A 101 -25.67 10.32 0.01
CA VAL A 101 -24.46 10.81 0.68
C VAL A 101 -23.25 10.06 0.19
N ASN A 102 -22.24 10.75 -0.32
CA ASN A 102 -20.99 10.15 -0.76
C ASN A 102 -20.06 9.84 0.44
N VAL A 103 -19.29 8.77 0.28
CA VAL A 103 -18.38 8.21 1.31
C VAL A 103 -16.97 8.11 0.74
N VAL A 104 -15.98 8.60 1.48
CA VAL A 104 -14.55 8.36 1.21
C VAL A 104 -14.00 7.42 2.29
N SER A 105 -14.02 6.13 1.99
CA SER A 105 -13.57 5.08 2.91
C SER A 105 -12.06 4.95 2.91
N PHE A 106 -11.44 4.83 4.09
CA PHE A 106 -10.00 4.59 4.25
C PHE A 106 -9.59 3.13 4.02
N SER A 107 -10.54 2.28 3.64
CA SER A 107 -10.29 0.88 3.30
C SER A 107 -9.37 0.73 2.07
N ASN A 108 -8.59 -0.32 2.08
CA ASN A 108 -7.82 -0.79 0.90
C ASN A 108 -8.52 -1.94 0.14
N ASN A 109 -9.79 -2.21 0.44
CA ASN A 109 -10.61 -3.20 -0.24
C ASN A 109 -11.47 -2.50 -1.31
N ASP A 110 -11.08 -2.61 -2.56
CA ASP A 110 -11.78 -2.01 -3.70
C ASP A 110 -13.13 -2.66 -4.02
N ALA A 111 -13.39 -3.88 -3.56
CA ALA A 111 -14.69 -4.53 -3.73
C ALA A 111 -15.86 -3.76 -3.09
N VAL A 112 -15.58 -2.82 -2.17
CA VAL A 112 -16.61 -1.97 -1.56
C VAL A 112 -16.87 -0.69 -2.36
N SER A 113 -16.07 -0.38 -3.38
CA SER A 113 -16.19 0.83 -4.20
C SER A 113 -17.50 0.89 -5.01
N GLY A 114 -17.81 2.07 -5.53
CA GLY A 114 -19.03 2.33 -6.31
C GLY A 114 -20.27 2.61 -5.47
N GLU A 115 -21.35 3.00 -6.09
CA GLU A 115 -22.64 3.36 -5.45
C GLU A 115 -22.45 4.42 -4.34
N GLY A 116 -21.65 5.47 -4.63
CA GLY A 116 -21.37 6.55 -3.69
C GLY A 116 -20.22 6.26 -2.72
N VAL A 117 -19.62 5.07 -2.71
CA VAL A 117 -18.42 4.77 -1.91
C VAL A 117 -17.17 4.91 -2.77
N ASN A 118 -16.29 5.81 -2.37
CA ASN A 118 -14.96 6.00 -2.91
C ASN A 118 -13.93 5.41 -1.95
N VAL A 119 -13.12 4.47 -2.44
CA VAL A 119 -12.07 3.82 -1.64
C VAL A 119 -10.80 4.65 -1.72
N PHE A 120 -10.26 5.06 -0.57
CA PHE A 120 -9.13 5.98 -0.46
C PHE A 120 -7.86 5.33 0.10
N GLY A 121 -7.92 4.10 0.56
CA GLY A 121 -6.76 3.35 1.05
C GLY A 121 -5.68 3.15 -0.02
N LEU A 122 -4.54 2.65 0.40
CA LEU A 122 -3.44 2.29 -0.50
C LEU A 122 -3.76 0.96 -1.18
N LEU A 123 -4.27 1.04 -2.41
CA LEU A 123 -4.68 -0.16 -3.16
C LEU A 123 -3.45 -0.96 -3.62
N PRO A 124 -3.39 -2.27 -3.35
CA PRO A 124 -2.28 -3.12 -3.78
C PRO A 124 -2.10 -3.16 -5.29
N ASP A 125 -3.19 -3.15 -6.04
CA ASP A 125 -3.19 -3.31 -7.49
C ASP A 125 -2.38 -2.21 -8.19
N GLU A 126 -2.57 -0.95 -7.80
CA GLU A 126 -1.82 0.18 -8.36
C GLU A 126 -0.32 0.09 -8.07
N GLN A 127 0.02 -0.35 -6.85
CA GLN A 127 1.40 -0.54 -6.44
C GLN A 127 2.06 -1.65 -7.28
N ILE A 128 1.33 -2.75 -7.51
CA ILE A 128 1.78 -3.88 -8.32
C ILE A 128 1.93 -3.46 -9.79
N HIS A 129 0.96 -2.74 -10.34
CA HIS A 129 1.07 -2.19 -11.69
C HIS A 129 2.29 -1.29 -11.84
N ARG A 130 2.50 -0.40 -10.87
CA ARG A 130 3.62 0.55 -10.88
C ARG A 130 4.97 -0.14 -10.80
N ILE A 131 5.15 -1.13 -9.91
CA ILE A 131 6.43 -1.82 -9.75
C ILE A 131 6.73 -2.78 -10.90
N ILE A 132 5.71 -3.44 -11.47
CA ILE A 132 5.87 -4.31 -12.64
C ILE A 132 6.20 -3.49 -13.89
N ALA A 133 5.54 -2.34 -14.09
CA ALA A 133 5.89 -1.43 -15.18
C ALA A 133 7.35 -0.92 -15.05
N HIS A 134 7.80 -0.64 -13.82
CA HIS A 134 9.19 -0.30 -13.57
C HIS A 134 10.14 -1.45 -13.90
N ALA A 135 9.83 -2.68 -13.51
CA ALA A 135 10.64 -3.85 -13.85
C ALA A 135 10.76 -4.04 -15.38
N ALA A 136 9.68 -3.81 -16.13
CA ALA A 136 9.72 -3.84 -17.60
C ALA A 136 10.63 -2.75 -18.18
N ALA A 137 10.58 -1.53 -17.64
CA ALA A 137 11.46 -0.44 -18.06
C ALA A 137 12.95 -0.74 -17.80
N GLU A 138 13.26 -1.48 -16.73
CA GLU A 138 14.60 -1.98 -16.40
C GLU A 138 14.99 -3.27 -17.19
N ARG A 139 14.13 -3.68 -18.13
CA ARG A 139 14.35 -4.84 -19.05
C ARG A 139 14.32 -6.21 -18.38
N HIS A 140 13.66 -6.32 -17.22
CA HIS A 140 13.26 -7.63 -16.73
C HIS A 140 12.21 -8.23 -17.66
N SER A 141 12.13 -9.55 -17.72
CA SER A 141 11.20 -10.25 -18.62
C SER A 141 10.39 -11.34 -17.94
N ARG A 142 10.87 -11.86 -16.83
CA ARG A 142 10.31 -13.02 -16.14
C ARG A 142 10.14 -12.71 -14.66
N ILE A 143 8.90 -12.72 -14.20
CA ILE A 143 8.55 -12.40 -12.83
C ILE A 143 8.22 -13.67 -12.05
N GLY A 144 8.88 -13.87 -10.90
CA GLY A 144 8.41 -14.74 -9.85
C GLY A 144 7.47 -13.98 -8.92
N LEU A 145 6.47 -14.64 -8.35
CA LEU A 145 5.58 -14.07 -7.35
C LEU A 145 5.50 -14.98 -6.12
N LEU A 146 5.79 -14.45 -4.95
CA LEU A 146 5.55 -15.08 -3.66
C LEU A 146 4.42 -14.33 -2.94
N ALA A 147 3.25 -14.95 -2.82
CA ALA A 147 2.08 -14.34 -2.21
C ALA A 147 1.51 -15.21 -1.09
N PRO A 148 0.91 -14.64 -0.03
CA PRO A 148 0.27 -15.42 1.01
C PRO A 148 -0.95 -16.17 0.48
N VAL A 149 -1.37 -17.21 1.17
CA VAL A 149 -2.67 -17.86 0.93
C VAL A 149 -3.79 -16.95 1.44
N GLY A 150 -4.95 -16.94 0.77
CA GLY A 150 -6.14 -16.19 1.14
C GLY A 150 -6.46 -15.03 0.20
N ILE A 151 -7.52 -14.30 0.54
CA ILE A 151 -8.14 -13.28 -0.32
C ILE A 151 -7.14 -12.20 -0.78
N TYR A 152 -6.27 -11.75 0.10
CA TYR A 152 -5.23 -10.77 -0.25
C TYR A 152 -4.24 -11.37 -1.26
N GLY A 153 -3.76 -12.59 -1.00
CA GLY A 153 -2.81 -13.26 -1.90
C GLY A 153 -3.42 -13.58 -3.27
N ASP A 154 -4.70 -13.91 -3.34
CA ASP A 154 -5.40 -14.13 -4.60
C ASP A 154 -5.47 -12.80 -5.39
N ARG A 155 -5.89 -11.74 -4.72
CA ARG A 155 -5.96 -10.40 -5.32
C ARG A 155 -4.62 -9.92 -5.89
N VAL A 156 -3.54 -9.99 -5.10
CA VAL A 156 -2.23 -9.53 -5.57
C VAL A 156 -1.69 -10.42 -6.68
N THR A 157 -2.09 -11.69 -6.73
CA THR A 157 -1.75 -12.61 -7.82
C THR A 157 -2.45 -12.20 -9.12
N ASP A 158 -3.75 -11.93 -9.06
CA ASP A 158 -4.53 -11.47 -10.22
C ASP A 158 -4.00 -10.13 -10.75
N ALA A 159 -3.74 -9.17 -9.85
CA ALA A 159 -3.16 -7.88 -10.20
C ALA A 159 -1.78 -8.03 -10.88
N ALA A 160 -0.92 -8.92 -10.35
CA ALA A 160 0.40 -9.17 -10.93
C ALA A 160 0.31 -9.79 -12.33
N ILE A 161 -0.62 -10.72 -12.56
CA ILE A 161 -0.84 -11.34 -13.88
C ILE A 161 -1.29 -10.27 -14.89
N VAL A 162 -2.27 -9.43 -14.52
CA VAL A 162 -2.78 -8.36 -15.38
C VAL A 162 -1.67 -7.34 -15.68
N ALA A 163 -0.95 -6.89 -14.67
CA ALA A 163 0.14 -5.93 -14.83
C ALA A 163 1.29 -6.47 -15.69
N ALA A 164 1.66 -7.74 -15.52
CA ALA A 164 2.70 -8.38 -16.32
C ALA A 164 2.28 -8.47 -17.79
N GLN A 165 1.04 -8.89 -18.08
CA GLN A 165 0.51 -8.93 -19.44
C GLN A 165 0.55 -7.56 -20.12
N GLN A 166 0.13 -6.50 -19.41
CA GLN A 166 0.13 -5.13 -19.94
C GLN A 166 1.55 -4.61 -20.19
N ALA A 167 2.49 -4.99 -19.35
CA ALA A 167 3.89 -4.59 -19.47
C ALA A 167 4.72 -5.48 -20.42
N GLY A 168 4.13 -6.54 -20.99
CA GLY A 168 4.83 -7.49 -21.85
C GLY A 168 5.79 -8.42 -21.12
N LEU A 169 5.55 -8.67 -19.83
CA LEU A 169 6.33 -9.59 -18.97
C LEU A 169 5.59 -10.92 -18.78
N GLU A 170 6.32 -11.94 -18.37
CA GLU A 170 5.77 -13.26 -18.06
C GLU A 170 5.83 -13.54 -16.54
N ILE A 171 4.74 -13.97 -15.95
CA ILE A 171 4.75 -14.59 -14.61
C ILE A 171 5.17 -16.04 -14.78
N THR A 172 6.42 -16.36 -14.51
CA THR A 172 6.99 -17.70 -14.75
C THR A 172 6.78 -18.63 -13.57
N LYS A 173 6.59 -18.10 -12.37
CA LYS A 173 6.41 -18.91 -11.17
C LYS A 173 5.58 -18.18 -10.11
N VAL A 174 4.61 -18.87 -9.54
CA VAL A 174 3.83 -18.39 -8.38
C VAL A 174 4.07 -19.35 -7.23
N GLY A 175 4.55 -18.81 -6.11
CA GLY A 175 4.64 -19.50 -4.82
C GLY A 175 3.57 -18.99 -3.87
N ARG A 176 2.95 -19.91 -3.12
CA ARG A 176 1.95 -19.56 -2.09
C ARG A 176 2.45 -20.05 -0.74
N TYR A 177 2.25 -19.24 0.30
CA TYR A 177 2.68 -19.58 1.65
C TYR A 177 1.63 -19.19 2.70
N GLU A 178 1.63 -19.91 3.81
CA GLU A 178 0.81 -19.59 4.97
C GLU A 178 1.57 -18.63 5.91
N LEU A 179 0.89 -17.59 6.38
CA LEU A 179 1.47 -16.67 7.35
C LEU A 179 1.67 -17.36 8.71
N GLY A 180 2.89 -17.27 9.25
CA GLY A 180 3.24 -17.85 10.56
C GLY A 180 3.75 -19.29 10.52
N GLU A 181 3.83 -19.93 9.34
CA GLU A 181 4.44 -21.23 9.14
C GLU A 181 5.94 -21.15 8.80
N ASP A 182 6.63 -22.30 8.84
CA ASP A 182 8.01 -22.42 8.33
C ASP A 182 8.02 -22.34 6.80
N LEU A 183 8.58 -21.26 6.28
CA LEU A 183 8.64 -20.98 4.84
C LEU A 183 9.79 -21.69 4.11
N SER A 184 10.65 -22.42 4.84
CA SER A 184 11.87 -23.01 4.30
C SER A 184 11.62 -23.92 3.10
N ASP A 185 10.65 -24.85 3.21
CA ASP A 185 10.33 -25.76 2.12
C ASP A 185 9.66 -25.06 0.94
N THR A 186 8.76 -24.12 1.20
CA THR A 186 8.09 -23.33 0.15
C THR A 186 9.11 -22.56 -0.68
N ILE A 187 10.04 -21.85 -0.03
CA ILE A 187 11.06 -21.05 -0.71
C ILE A 187 12.07 -21.95 -1.42
N ARG A 188 12.46 -23.08 -0.81
CA ARG A 188 13.35 -24.07 -1.45
C ARG A 188 12.79 -24.61 -2.76
N VAL A 189 11.49 -24.92 -2.79
CA VAL A 189 10.79 -25.40 -4.01
C VAL A 189 10.60 -24.24 -5.00
N PHE A 190 10.27 -23.07 -4.51
CA PHE A 190 10.12 -21.87 -5.34
C PHE A 190 11.43 -21.46 -6.00
N ALA A 191 12.56 -21.55 -5.30
CA ALA A 191 13.90 -21.31 -5.82
C ALA A 191 14.44 -22.40 -6.76
N GLU A 192 13.72 -23.51 -6.94
CA GLU A 192 14.21 -24.70 -7.64
C GLU A 192 15.58 -25.20 -7.14
N TYR A 193 15.86 -24.95 -5.85
CA TYR A 193 17.18 -25.14 -5.26
C TYR A 193 17.73 -26.57 -5.46
N ASN A 194 16.90 -27.59 -5.20
CA ASN A 194 17.32 -28.99 -5.34
C ASN A 194 17.69 -29.35 -6.78
N SER A 195 16.92 -28.90 -7.76
CA SER A 195 17.16 -29.12 -9.18
C SER A 195 18.46 -28.45 -9.63
N ARG A 196 18.64 -27.18 -9.26
CA ARG A 196 19.83 -26.38 -9.56
C ARG A 196 21.08 -26.97 -8.90
N ARG A 197 20.96 -27.43 -7.64
CA ARG A 197 22.04 -28.14 -6.93
C ARG A 197 22.42 -29.46 -7.58
N SER A 198 21.43 -30.23 -8.01
CA SER A 198 21.66 -31.50 -8.71
C SER A 198 22.35 -31.27 -10.07
N SER A 199 21.99 -30.22 -10.78
CA SER A 199 22.65 -29.82 -12.04
C SER A 199 24.09 -29.46 -11.82
N LEU A 200 24.43 -28.76 -10.74
CA LEU A 200 25.84 -28.49 -10.38
C LEU A 200 26.63 -29.76 -10.09
N ALA A 201 26.07 -30.64 -9.28
CA ALA A 201 26.71 -31.92 -8.93
C ALA A 201 26.94 -32.78 -10.18
N TYR A 202 25.97 -32.84 -11.08
CA TYR A 202 26.09 -33.56 -12.34
C TYR A 202 27.21 -32.96 -13.22
N GLN A 203 27.26 -31.64 -13.38
CA GLN A 203 28.30 -31.02 -14.22
C GLN A 203 29.69 -31.17 -13.61
N ARG A 204 29.87 -31.05 -12.30
CA ARG A 204 31.13 -31.33 -11.60
C ARG A 204 31.59 -32.79 -11.85
N LYS A 205 30.65 -33.75 -11.76
CA LYS A 205 30.95 -35.17 -12.03
C LYS A 205 31.42 -35.41 -13.49
N GLN A 206 30.78 -34.76 -14.46
CA GLN A 206 31.18 -34.88 -15.88
C GLN A 206 32.59 -34.30 -16.14
N LEU A 207 32.95 -33.22 -15.45
CA LEU A 207 34.26 -32.59 -15.61
C LEU A 207 35.39 -33.30 -14.85
N ALA A 208 35.08 -33.96 -13.72
CA ALA A 208 36.07 -34.65 -12.89
C ALA A 208 36.82 -35.75 -13.62
N GLY A 209 36.24 -36.37 -14.67
CA GLY A 209 36.86 -37.36 -15.52
C GLY A 209 37.71 -36.79 -16.66
N ARG A 210 37.84 -35.47 -16.80
CA ARG A 210 38.51 -34.79 -17.91
C ARG A 210 39.77 -34.08 -17.41
N SER A 211 40.85 -34.19 -18.18
CA SER A 211 42.15 -33.58 -17.83
C SER A 211 42.54 -32.39 -18.70
N ASP A 212 41.71 -32.03 -19.70
CA ASP A 212 41.96 -30.90 -20.58
C ASP A 212 41.81 -29.55 -19.84
N GLU A 213 42.43 -28.50 -20.37
CA GLU A 213 42.51 -27.20 -19.74
C GLU A 213 41.13 -26.51 -19.62
N ILE A 214 40.23 -26.75 -20.58
CA ILE A 214 38.86 -26.23 -20.55
C ILE A 214 38.10 -26.82 -19.38
N ALA A 215 38.22 -28.14 -19.16
CA ALA A 215 37.57 -28.82 -18.02
C ALA A 215 38.08 -28.28 -16.67
N LYS A 216 39.40 -28.09 -16.53
CA LYS A 216 40.02 -27.52 -15.33
C LYS A 216 39.54 -26.10 -15.07
N GLN A 217 39.51 -25.24 -16.10
CA GLN A 217 39.03 -23.87 -15.97
C GLN A 217 37.55 -23.80 -15.62
N THR A 218 36.76 -24.66 -16.26
CA THR A 218 35.32 -24.76 -15.93
C THR A 218 35.08 -25.22 -14.49
N MET A 219 35.85 -26.26 -14.06
CA MET A 219 35.76 -26.75 -12.68
C MET A 219 36.06 -25.66 -11.66
N ARG A 220 37.12 -24.83 -11.90
CA ARG A 220 37.43 -23.69 -11.02
C ARG A 220 36.29 -22.66 -10.93
N ARG A 221 35.56 -22.42 -12.04
CA ARG A 221 34.38 -21.54 -12.03
C ARG A 221 33.22 -22.11 -11.24
N LEU A 222 33.11 -23.43 -11.19
CA LEU A 222 32.10 -24.13 -10.45
C LEU A 222 32.45 -24.26 -8.95
N GLU A 223 33.72 -24.08 -8.58
CA GLU A 223 34.18 -24.10 -7.20
C GLU A 223 33.49 -23.01 -6.40
N GLY A 224 32.91 -23.01 -5.45
CA GLY A 224 32.25 -21.93 -4.71
C GLY A 224 30.80 -21.63 -5.11
N LEU A 225 30.25 -22.31 -6.13
CA LEU A 225 28.84 -22.24 -6.41
C LEU A 225 28.06 -23.23 -5.53
N GLU A 226 26.89 -22.87 -5.07
CA GLU A 226 25.98 -23.78 -4.38
C GLU A 226 24.97 -24.41 -5.31
N THR A 227 24.60 -23.72 -6.37
CA THR A 227 23.69 -24.18 -7.41
C THR A 227 24.23 -23.84 -8.80
N LEU A 228 23.62 -24.41 -9.85
CA LEU A 228 23.93 -24.11 -11.24
C LEU A 228 22.69 -23.65 -11.98
N GLY A 229 22.85 -22.55 -12.71
CA GLY A 229 21.76 -21.89 -13.42
C GLY A 229 20.97 -20.91 -12.54
N ASP A 230 20.23 -20.07 -13.21
CA ASP A 230 19.37 -19.08 -12.54
C ASP A 230 18.00 -19.68 -12.24
N PRO A 231 17.26 -19.13 -11.27
CA PRO A 231 15.85 -19.45 -11.09
C PRO A 231 15.05 -19.04 -12.36
N PRO A 232 13.81 -19.54 -12.53
CA PRO A 232 13.04 -19.27 -13.76
C PRO A 232 12.56 -17.83 -13.92
N TYR A 233 12.96 -16.92 -13.04
CA TYR A 233 12.62 -15.50 -13.03
C TYR A 233 13.86 -14.63 -12.83
N ASP A 234 13.83 -13.40 -13.35
CA ASP A 234 14.87 -12.38 -13.19
C ASP A 234 14.43 -11.22 -12.28
N ALA A 235 13.15 -11.18 -11.91
CA ALA A 235 12.64 -10.35 -10.82
C ALA A 235 11.64 -11.14 -9.97
N LEU A 236 11.54 -10.82 -8.69
CA LEU A 236 10.69 -11.51 -7.72
C LEU A 236 9.84 -10.51 -6.95
N LEU A 237 8.52 -10.56 -7.14
CA LEU A 237 7.55 -9.76 -6.41
C LEU A 237 7.15 -10.45 -5.11
N VAL A 238 7.34 -9.74 -3.98
CA VAL A 238 6.89 -10.13 -2.64
C VAL A 238 6.02 -8.99 -2.09
N PRO A 239 4.69 -9.06 -2.23
CA PRO A 239 3.78 -7.96 -1.89
C PRO A 239 3.49 -7.80 -0.39
N GLU A 240 4.09 -8.61 0.46
CA GLU A 240 3.96 -8.58 1.92
C GLU A 240 5.11 -7.81 2.58
N GLY A 241 4.80 -7.14 3.70
CA GLY A 241 5.75 -6.37 4.51
C GLY A 241 5.97 -6.92 5.92
N GLY A 242 6.58 -6.12 6.77
CA GLY A 242 6.76 -6.40 8.19
C GLY A 242 7.48 -7.72 8.48
N ALA A 243 6.91 -8.55 9.36
CA ALA A 243 7.51 -9.84 9.75
C ALA A 243 7.60 -10.84 8.59
N ALA A 244 6.70 -10.79 7.60
CA ALA A 244 6.71 -11.72 6.48
C ALA A 244 7.96 -11.53 5.61
N ILE A 245 8.25 -10.31 5.15
CA ILE A 245 9.41 -10.04 4.30
C ILE A 245 10.73 -10.30 5.05
N ARG A 246 10.80 -10.03 6.37
CA ARG A 246 11.97 -10.33 7.19
C ARG A 246 12.24 -11.83 7.34
N ASN A 247 11.21 -12.66 7.31
CA ASN A 247 11.35 -14.11 7.33
C ASN A 247 11.68 -14.67 5.93
N ILE A 248 11.16 -14.06 4.87
CA ILE A 248 11.37 -14.49 3.48
C ILE A 248 12.78 -14.15 3.00
N ALA A 249 13.25 -12.92 3.21
CA ALA A 249 14.48 -12.43 2.61
C ALA A 249 15.74 -13.26 2.96
N PRO A 250 16.01 -13.64 4.23
CA PRO A 250 17.13 -14.51 4.55
C PRO A 250 17.04 -15.90 3.91
N LEU A 251 15.82 -16.45 3.77
CA LEU A 251 15.60 -17.74 3.12
C LEU A 251 15.82 -17.68 1.62
N LEU A 252 15.50 -16.56 0.96
CA LEU A 252 15.84 -16.35 -0.46
C LEU A 252 17.35 -16.44 -0.67
N ALA A 253 18.12 -15.70 0.15
CA ALA A 253 19.58 -15.75 0.11
C ALA A 253 20.12 -17.16 0.43
N PHE A 254 19.56 -17.83 1.43
CA PHE A 254 19.95 -19.19 1.82
C PHE A 254 19.72 -20.22 0.69
N TYR A 255 18.68 -20.07 -0.11
CA TYR A 255 18.38 -20.93 -1.27
C TYR A 255 18.94 -20.39 -2.58
N ASP A 256 20.01 -19.60 -2.50
CA ASP A 256 20.80 -19.10 -3.64
C ASP A 256 19.97 -18.29 -4.65
N ILE A 257 19.08 -17.45 -4.14
CA ILE A 257 18.45 -16.35 -4.89
C ILE A 257 19.28 -15.09 -4.60
N ASP A 258 20.20 -14.80 -5.49
CA ASP A 258 21.13 -13.68 -5.36
C ASP A 258 20.43 -12.37 -5.79
N PRO A 259 20.31 -11.36 -4.91
CA PRO A 259 19.71 -10.06 -5.26
C PRO A 259 20.46 -9.31 -6.38
N LYS A 260 21.70 -9.70 -6.70
CA LYS A 260 22.42 -9.17 -7.87
C LYS A 260 21.94 -9.74 -9.20
N ARG A 261 21.23 -10.87 -9.19
CA ARG A 261 20.70 -11.56 -10.38
C ARG A 261 19.19 -11.56 -10.46
N VAL A 262 18.51 -11.48 -9.31
CA VAL A 262 17.06 -11.45 -9.20
C VAL A 262 16.68 -10.19 -8.47
N GLN A 263 16.09 -9.24 -9.17
CA GLN A 263 15.61 -7.99 -8.56
C GLN A 263 14.43 -8.27 -7.65
N LEU A 264 14.56 -7.98 -6.36
CA LEU A 264 13.44 -8.06 -5.44
C LEU A 264 12.53 -6.85 -5.60
N LEU A 265 11.23 -7.11 -5.69
CA LEU A 265 10.18 -6.12 -5.90
C LEU A 265 9.17 -6.20 -4.77
N GLY A 266 8.67 -5.05 -4.32
CA GLY A 266 7.69 -4.95 -3.24
C GLY A 266 6.62 -3.90 -3.49
N THR A 267 5.78 -3.73 -2.48
CA THR A 267 4.69 -2.76 -2.43
C THR A 267 4.87 -1.81 -1.24
N ALA A 268 3.96 -0.85 -1.07
CA ALA A 268 3.95 0.05 0.08
C ALA A 268 3.78 -0.68 1.43
N ALA A 269 3.50 -1.97 1.44
CA ALA A 269 3.56 -2.80 2.64
C ALA A 269 4.97 -2.84 3.27
N TRP A 270 6.01 -2.48 2.50
CA TRP A 270 7.39 -2.35 2.98
C TRP A 270 7.67 -1.01 3.66
N ASP A 271 6.84 0.00 3.41
CA ASP A 271 7.06 1.39 3.86
C ASP A 271 6.90 1.58 5.38
N ASP A 272 6.23 0.66 6.06
CA ASP A 272 6.05 0.67 7.52
C ASP A 272 7.29 0.23 8.29
N ASP A 273 8.32 -0.27 7.62
CA ASP A 273 9.51 -0.84 8.24
C ASP A 273 10.78 -0.06 7.89
N ALA A 274 11.11 0.92 8.73
CA ALA A 274 12.31 1.75 8.55
C ALA A 274 13.63 0.96 8.64
N SER A 275 13.60 -0.29 9.12
CA SER A 275 14.78 -1.12 9.30
C SER A 275 14.93 -2.23 8.24
N LEU A 276 14.25 -2.13 7.12
CA LEU A 276 14.44 -3.07 5.98
C LEU A 276 15.88 -3.07 5.47
N GLY A 277 16.58 -1.93 5.56
CA GLY A 277 17.98 -1.81 5.16
C GLY A 277 18.97 -2.58 6.07
N ASP A 278 18.56 -3.02 7.25
CA ASP A 278 19.35 -3.86 8.14
C ASP A 278 19.43 -5.32 7.64
N GLU A 279 18.54 -5.71 6.71
CA GLU A 279 18.55 -7.03 6.09
C GLU A 279 19.34 -6.98 4.76
N PRO A 280 20.56 -7.57 4.71
CA PRO A 280 21.43 -7.48 3.54
C PRO A 280 20.78 -8.02 2.25
N ALA A 281 19.87 -8.99 2.35
CA ALA A 281 19.16 -9.56 1.20
C ALA A 281 18.13 -8.60 0.59
N LEU A 282 17.73 -7.56 1.31
CA LEU A 282 16.80 -6.53 0.83
C LEU A 282 17.50 -5.26 0.32
N VAL A 283 18.79 -5.06 0.61
CA VAL A 283 19.51 -3.89 0.10
C VAL A 283 19.53 -3.92 -1.44
N GLY A 284 19.07 -2.85 -2.08
CA GLY A 284 18.86 -2.76 -3.53
C GLY A 284 17.51 -3.30 -4.02
N ALA A 285 16.68 -3.85 -3.15
CA ALA A 285 15.30 -4.19 -3.47
C ALA A 285 14.47 -2.93 -3.73
N ARG A 286 13.43 -3.02 -4.59
CA ARG A 286 12.64 -1.87 -5.02
C ARG A 286 11.17 -2.10 -4.73
N TYR A 287 10.46 -1.02 -4.41
CA TYR A 287 9.03 -1.11 -4.14
C TYR A 287 8.30 0.16 -4.58
N ALA A 288 7.01 0.00 -4.91
CA ALA A 288 6.15 1.11 -5.25
C ALA A 288 5.42 1.62 -4.01
N ALA A 289 5.59 2.89 -3.69
CA ALA A 289 4.92 3.54 -2.57
C ALA A 289 4.72 5.04 -2.82
N PRO A 290 3.88 5.72 -2.05
CA PRO A 290 3.86 7.18 -2.03
C PRO A 290 5.23 7.76 -1.69
N SER A 291 5.56 8.91 -2.27
CA SER A 291 6.85 9.57 -2.03
C SER A 291 7.02 9.98 -0.56
N PRO A 292 8.14 9.64 0.10
CA PRO A 292 8.38 10.04 1.48
C PRO A 292 8.66 11.53 1.66
N ILE A 293 8.90 12.29 0.58
CA ILE A 293 9.32 13.68 0.64
C ILE A 293 8.27 14.58 1.30
N LEU A 294 7.02 14.53 0.82
CA LEU A 294 5.93 15.30 1.41
C LEU A 294 5.50 14.72 2.76
N ARG A 295 5.53 13.40 2.86
CA ARG A 295 5.21 12.67 4.08
C ARG A 295 6.08 13.08 5.27
N HIS A 296 7.37 13.27 5.07
CA HIS A 296 8.30 13.70 6.12
C HIS A 296 7.86 14.99 6.81
N GLY A 297 7.37 15.97 6.04
CA GLY A 297 6.84 17.21 6.60
C GLY A 297 5.58 16.99 7.47
N PHE A 298 4.67 16.12 7.02
CA PHE A 298 3.51 15.71 7.80
C PHE A 298 3.92 15.02 9.11
N ASP A 299 4.82 14.06 9.06
CA ASP A 299 5.28 13.29 10.23
C ASP A 299 5.91 14.20 11.30
N GLN A 300 6.72 15.18 10.86
CA GLN A 300 7.32 16.17 11.77
C GLN A 300 6.26 17.02 12.47
N ARG A 301 5.30 17.57 11.71
CA ARG A 301 4.22 18.40 12.27
C ARG A 301 3.34 17.57 13.21
N PHE A 302 2.93 16.38 12.80
CA PHE A 302 2.13 15.49 13.62
C PHE A 302 2.83 15.18 14.95
N LYS A 303 4.11 14.79 14.92
CA LYS A 303 4.91 14.55 16.11
C LYS A 303 5.06 15.79 17.00
N GLN A 304 5.15 16.96 16.40
CA GLN A 304 5.21 18.22 17.14
C GLN A 304 3.89 18.51 17.89
N PHE A 305 2.72 18.26 17.25
CA PHE A 305 1.42 18.48 17.85
C PHE A 305 1.08 17.42 18.92
N PHE A 306 1.18 16.14 18.56
CA PHE A 306 0.61 15.05 19.38
C PHE A 306 1.66 14.30 20.21
N LYS A 307 2.96 14.56 20.04
CA LYS A 307 4.09 14.00 20.82
C LYS A 307 4.32 12.49 20.58
N TYR A 308 3.79 11.91 19.52
CA TYR A 308 4.08 10.55 19.05
C TYR A 308 4.20 10.53 17.53
N ALA A 309 4.82 9.48 16.98
CA ALA A 309 4.94 9.31 15.53
C ALA A 309 3.60 8.84 14.93
N PRO A 310 3.14 9.42 13.81
CA PRO A 310 1.91 8.98 13.18
C PRO A 310 2.07 7.57 12.59
N PRO A 311 1.08 6.67 12.77
CA PRO A 311 0.99 5.46 11.96
C PRO A 311 0.92 5.78 10.46
N ARG A 312 1.33 4.81 9.61
CA ARG A 312 1.35 5.02 8.15
C ARG A 312 0.01 5.51 7.59
N LEU A 313 -1.09 4.98 8.10
CA LEU A 313 -2.43 5.30 7.61
C LEU A 313 -2.99 6.64 8.12
N ALA A 314 -2.33 7.33 9.06
CA ALA A 314 -2.82 8.58 9.60
C ALA A 314 -2.96 9.68 8.52
N SER A 315 -2.08 9.69 7.51
CA SER A 315 -2.16 10.60 6.37
C SER A 315 -3.46 10.50 5.58
N LEU A 316 -4.12 9.35 5.56
CA LEU A 316 -5.40 9.20 4.85
C LEU A 316 -6.47 10.14 5.40
N ALA A 317 -6.58 10.26 6.73
CA ALA A 317 -7.55 11.17 7.33
C ALA A 317 -7.15 12.65 7.15
N TYR A 318 -5.85 12.96 7.15
CA TYR A 318 -5.34 14.29 6.84
C TYR A 318 -5.70 14.69 5.39
N ASP A 319 -5.34 13.86 4.40
CA ASP A 319 -5.60 14.14 2.98
C ASP A 319 -7.10 14.16 2.66
N ALA A 320 -7.90 13.27 3.28
CA ALA A 320 -9.35 13.29 3.10
C ALA A 320 -10.00 14.54 3.70
N THR A 321 -9.42 15.10 4.77
CA THR A 321 -9.86 16.39 5.31
C THR A 321 -9.54 17.53 4.36
N LEU A 322 -8.31 17.56 3.80
CA LEU A 322 -7.94 18.54 2.77
C LEU A 322 -8.88 18.45 1.56
N LEU A 323 -9.19 17.23 1.11
CA LEU A 323 -10.16 16.98 0.04
C LEU A 323 -11.52 17.59 0.38
N ALA A 324 -12.10 17.24 1.55
CA ALA A 324 -13.41 17.75 1.95
C ALA A 324 -13.46 19.29 2.02
N VAL A 325 -12.38 19.92 2.47
CA VAL A 325 -12.29 21.39 2.48
C VAL A 325 -12.14 21.96 1.07
N SER A 326 -11.35 21.31 0.19
CA SER A 326 -11.17 21.78 -1.20
C SER A 326 -12.45 21.73 -2.03
N LEU A 327 -13.38 20.85 -1.70
CA LEU A 327 -14.69 20.74 -2.35
C LEU A 327 -15.70 21.77 -1.85
N ARG A 328 -15.32 22.65 -0.91
CA ARG A 328 -16.10 23.80 -0.46
C ARG A 328 -15.61 25.06 -1.14
N THR A 329 -16.47 25.68 -1.88
CA THR A 329 -16.18 27.01 -2.44
C THR A 329 -16.53 28.08 -1.39
N ALA A 330 -15.64 29.05 -1.20
CA ALA A 330 -15.87 30.12 -0.22
C ALA A 330 -17.20 30.86 -0.48
N GLY A 331 -18.15 30.76 0.45
CA GLY A 331 -19.46 31.41 0.38
C GLY A 331 -20.56 30.62 -0.35
N GLU A 332 -20.28 29.39 -0.81
CA GLU A 332 -21.25 28.49 -1.45
C GLU A 332 -21.42 27.20 -0.65
N THR A 333 -22.47 26.42 -0.97
CA THR A 333 -22.65 25.04 -0.48
C THR A 333 -21.52 24.17 -1.03
N ALA A 334 -21.03 23.22 -0.23
CA ALA A 334 -20.01 22.27 -0.69
C ALA A 334 -20.53 21.37 -1.80
N ASP A 335 -19.72 21.11 -2.80
CA ASP A 335 -20.02 20.12 -3.83
C ASP A 335 -19.35 18.78 -3.50
N PHE A 336 -20.05 17.92 -2.77
CA PHE A 336 -19.61 16.55 -2.46
C PHE A 336 -20.17 15.53 -3.44
N SER A 337 -20.55 15.95 -4.66
CA SER A 337 -21.06 15.04 -5.69
C SER A 337 -19.99 14.03 -6.16
N ALA A 338 -20.46 12.93 -6.71
CA ALA A 338 -19.56 11.95 -7.34
C ALA A 338 -18.76 12.56 -8.51
N GLU A 339 -19.29 13.57 -9.18
CA GLU A 339 -18.66 14.30 -10.29
C GLU A 339 -17.50 15.16 -9.80
N ALA A 340 -17.69 15.91 -8.69
CA ALA A 340 -16.64 16.71 -8.08
C ALA A 340 -15.52 15.84 -7.48
N LEU A 341 -15.87 14.68 -6.89
CA LEU A 341 -14.90 13.71 -6.39
C LEU A 341 -14.08 13.06 -7.51
N ALA A 342 -14.68 12.86 -8.70
CA ALA A 342 -14.02 12.23 -9.86
C ALA A 342 -13.31 13.26 -10.77
N ASP A 343 -12.86 14.40 -10.24
CA ASP A 343 -12.10 15.39 -11.01
C ASP A 343 -10.87 14.73 -11.66
N ALA A 344 -10.78 14.83 -12.99
CA ALA A 344 -9.71 14.24 -13.76
C ALA A 344 -8.32 14.82 -13.43
N ALA A 345 -8.25 16.06 -12.97
CA ALA A 345 -7.01 16.67 -12.50
C ALA A 345 -6.54 16.05 -11.19
N GLY A 346 -7.47 15.53 -10.39
CA GLY A 346 -7.21 14.96 -9.08
C GLY A 346 -6.88 16.00 -8.02
N PHE A 347 -6.39 15.51 -6.91
CA PHE A 347 -6.10 16.28 -5.71
C PHE A 347 -4.65 16.04 -5.26
N ALA A 348 -4.08 16.97 -4.53
CA ALA A 348 -2.77 16.84 -3.92
C ALA A 348 -2.90 16.53 -2.43
N GLY A 349 -2.08 15.60 -1.95
CA GLY A 349 -2.00 15.22 -0.54
C GLY A 349 -0.57 15.00 -0.09
N VAL A 350 -0.40 14.64 1.18
CA VAL A 350 0.93 14.33 1.75
C VAL A 350 1.49 13.00 1.24
N ASP A 351 0.61 12.13 0.74
CA ASP A 351 0.99 10.89 0.05
C ASP A 351 1.05 11.06 -1.49
N GLY A 352 1.22 12.29 -1.98
CA GLY A 352 1.28 12.61 -3.40
C GLY A 352 -0.09 12.91 -4.01
N ILE A 353 -0.14 12.97 -5.35
CA ILE A 353 -1.38 13.19 -6.07
C ILE A 353 -2.30 11.96 -6.02
N PHE A 354 -3.59 12.19 -5.98
CA PHE A 354 -4.61 11.15 -6.08
C PHE A 354 -5.87 11.66 -6.81
N ARG A 355 -6.63 10.75 -7.39
CA ARG A 355 -7.96 11.02 -7.94
C ARG A 355 -8.87 9.82 -7.72
N PHE A 356 -10.18 10.03 -7.77
CA PHE A 356 -11.14 8.93 -7.81
C PHE A 356 -11.58 8.68 -9.25
N LEU A 357 -11.76 7.40 -9.54
CA LEU A 357 -12.29 6.93 -10.81
C LEU A 357 -13.81 6.79 -10.73
N ALA A 358 -14.51 6.76 -11.87
CA ALA A 358 -15.96 6.64 -11.91
C ALA A 358 -16.52 5.38 -11.23
N ASN A 359 -15.70 4.34 -11.01
CA ASN A 359 -16.07 3.15 -10.27
C ASN A 359 -15.82 3.25 -8.75
N GLY A 360 -15.40 4.42 -8.26
CA GLY A 360 -15.12 4.68 -6.84
C GLY A 360 -13.76 4.16 -6.35
N GLN A 361 -12.92 3.62 -7.21
CA GLN A 361 -11.53 3.33 -6.87
C GLN A 361 -10.69 4.60 -6.91
N ASN A 362 -9.61 4.67 -6.11
CA ASN A 362 -8.65 5.76 -6.26
C ASN A 362 -7.53 5.36 -7.22
N GLN A 363 -6.88 6.38 -7.79
CA GLN A 363 -5.61 6.27 -8.47
C GLN A 363 -4.62 7.23 -7.82
N ARG A 364 -3.38 6.77 -7.57
CA ARG A 364 -2.34 7.55 -6.89
C ARG A 364 -1.08 7.68 -7.73
N GLY A 365 -0.41 8.82 -7.61
CA GLY A 365 0.96 8.98 -8.09
C GLY A 365 1.93 8.28 -7.15
N LEU A 366 2.51 7.16 -7.58
CA LEU A 366 3.45 6.37 -6.78
C LEU A 366 4.89 6.55 -7.27
N ALA A 367 5.81 6.75 -6.33
CA ALA A 367 7.25 6.67 -6.56
C ALA A 367 7.72 5.21 -6.64
N ILE A 368 8.94 5.02 -7.17
CA ILE A 368 9.70 3.80 -6.94
C ILE A 368 10.80 4.12 -5.93
N LEU A 369 10.83 3.36 -4.88
CA LEU A 369 11.79 3.48 -3.80
C LEU A 369 12.76 2.30 -3.86
N GLU A 370 14.00 2.54 -3.47
CA GLU A 370 15.02 1.49 -3.32
C GLU A 370 15.42 1.39 -1.85
N VAL A 371 15.50 0.17 -1.34
CA VAL A 371 15.97 -0.11 0.01
C VAL A 371 17.48 0.12 0.08
N ARG A 372 17.89 1.02 0.97
CA ARG A 372 19.30 1.30 1.30
C ARG A 372 19.54 1.03 2.77
N GLU A 373 20.78 0.80 3.15
CA GLU A 373 21.19 0.69 4.58
C GLU A 373 20.81 1.94 5.39
N SER A 374 20.78 3.12 4.75
CA SER A 374 20.40 4.39 5.36
C SER A 374 18.88 4.65 5.40
N GLY A 375 18.06 3.71 4.94
CA GLY A 375 16.63 3.88 4.74
C GLY A 375 16.25 4.01 3.26
N PRO A 376 14.95 4.08 2.94
CA PRO A 376 14.48 4.10 1.56
C PRO A 376 14.90 5.37 0.81
N GLU A 377 15.35 5.20 -0.43
CA GLU A 377 15.73 6.26 -1.35
C GLU A 377 14.78 6.30 -2.56
N VAL A 378 14.36 7.49 -3.00
CA VAL A 378 13.53 7.65 -4.19
C VAL A 378 14.37 7.41 -5.44
N LEU A 379 14.12 6.31 -6.13
CA LEU A 379 14.78 5.97 -7.39
C LEU A 379 14.07 6.61 -8.61
N VAL A 380 12.74 6.56 -8.62
CA VAL A 380 11.91 7.21 -9.63
C VAL A 380 10.85 8.04 -8.91
N ALA A 381 10.82 9.32 -9.21
CA ALA A 381 9.87 10.25 -8.60
C ALA A 381 8.41 9.85 -8.91
N ALA A 382 7.51 10.12 -7.98
CA ALA A 382 6.09 10.06 -8.25
C ALA A 382 5.69 11.11 -9.29
N PRO A 383 4.70 10.84 -10.15
CA PRO A 383 4.18 11.83 -11.07
C PRO A 383 3.52 12.99 -10.30
N GLU A 384 3.65 14.20 -10.83
CA GLU A 384 3.05 15.41 -10.27
C GLU A 384 1.68 15.74 -10.89
N SER A 385 1.27 15.02 -11.93
CA SER A 385 -0.03 15.16 -12.57
C SER A 385 -0.48 13.83 -13.18
N PHE A 386 -1.79 13.69 -13.41
CA PHE A 386 -2.36 12.55 -14.13
C PHE A 386 -2.38 12.72 -15.66
N ALA A 387 -1.86 13.82 -16.18
CA ALA A 387 -1.74 14.05 -17.62
C ALA A 387 -0.68 13.09 -18.20
N GLY A 388 -1.13 12.09 -18.96
CA GLY A 388 -0.25 11.11 -19.59
C GLY A 388 -0.04 9.80 -18.82
N LEU A 389 -0.81 9.58 -17.77
CA LEU A 389 -0.92 8.29 -17.06
C LEU A 389 -2.08 7.46 -17.59
#